data_4709d7a8787b51beb01d6227f8901543
#
_entry.id   4709d7a8787b51beb01d6227f8901543
#
_cell.length_a   1.000
_cell.length_b   1.000
_cell.length_c   1.000
_cell.angle_alpha   90.00
_cell.angle_beta   90.00
_cell.angle_gamma   90.00
#
_symmetry.space_group_name_H-M   'P 1'
#
loop_
_entity.id
_entity.type
_entity.pdbx_description
1 polymer ?
#
loop_
_entity_poly.entity_id
_entity_poly.type
_entity_poly.pdbx_seq_one_letter_code
_entity_poly.pdbx_strand_id
1 'polypeptide(L)'
;MRILITGGAGFIGQHVAVMLASEHELVAVDSLNAQVHQHAEAAVQRFPGQVVIADVSQASTWDALPGFDVVVHLAAETGTAQSMYEAGRYRAVNVEGTRLAAAAAASWGAALVALSSRAVYGEGRYECRRHGTRFGARCCP
;
A
#
# COMPACT_ATOMS: atom_id res chain seq x y z
N MET A 1 5.08 -6.24 -19.48
CA MET A 1 5.23 -4.94 -18.77
C MET A 1 6.13 -5.13 -17.57
N ARG A 2 6.79 -4.06 -17.14
CA ARG A 2 7.50 -4.02 -15.85
C ARG A 2 6.59 -3.42 -14.79
N ILE A 3 6.32 -4.17 -13.74
CA ILE A 3 5.37 -3.78 -12.69
C ILE A 3 6.10 -3.66 -11.35
N LEU A 4 5.97 -2.50 -10.72
CA LEU A 4 6.42 -2.27 -9.36
C LEU A 4 5.28 -2.57 -8.38
N ILE A 5 5.54 -3.41 -7.37
CA ILE A 5 4.58 -3.72 -6.30
C ILE A 5 5.17 -3.26 -4.97
N THR A 6 4.72 -2.15 -4.40
CA THR A 6 5.15 -1.76 -3.06
C THR A 6 4.38 -2.56 -2.01
N GLY A 7 5.03 -2.95 -0.92
CA GLY A 7 4.46 -3.93 0.01
C GLY A 7 4.36 -5.33 -0.60
N GLY A 8 5.21 -5.62 -1.60
CA GLY A 8 5.13 -6.85 -2.40
C GLY A 8 5.44 -8.13 -1.63
N ALA A 9 6.24 -8.05 -0.57
CA ALA A 9 6.51 -9.19 0.32
C ALA A 9 5.36 -9.48 1.30
N GLY A 10 4.38 -8.56 1.42
CA GLY A 10 3.20 -8.74 2.25
C GLY A 10 2.19 -9.74 1.68
N PHE A 11 1.15 -10.03 2.48
CA PHE A 11 0.12 -11.03 2.11
C PHE A 11 -0.55 -10.74 0.76
N ILE A 12 -1.07 -9.52 0.58
CA ILE A 12 -1.76 -9.15 -0.67
C ILE A 12 -0.75 -9.08 -1.83
N GLY A 13 0.43 -8.47 -1.58
CA GLY A 13 1.47 -8.30 -2.59
C GLY A 13 1.93 -9.62 -3.21
N GLN A 14 2.16 -10.65 -2.39
CA GLN A 14 2.55 -11.98 -2.87
C GLN A 14 1.45 -12.64 -3.73
N HIS A 15 0.18 -12.52 -3.34
CA HIS A 15 -0.92 -13.08 -4.13
C HIS A 15 -1.08 -12.37 -5.48
N VAL A 16 -0.99 -11.04 -5.49
CA VAL A 16 -1.01 -10.26 -6.74
C VAL A 16 0.17 -10.63 -7.63
N ALA A 17 1.36 -10.76 -7.03
CA ALA A 17 2.58 -11.11 -7.77
C ALA A 17 2.48 -12.48 -8.44
N VAL A 18 1.99 -13.50 -7.74
CA VAL A 18 1.79 -14.85 -8.31
C VAL A 18 0.86 -14.82 -9.52
N MET A 19 -0.21 -14.02 -9.47
CA MET A 19 -1.15 -13.90 -10.59
C MET A 19 -0.55 -13.22 -11.83
N LEU A 20 0.43 -12.33 -11.63
CA LEU A 20 1.02 -11.52 -12.70
C LEU A 20 2.35 -12.07 -13.25
N ALA A 21 2.99 -12.97 -12.52
CA ALA A 21 4.36 -13.41 -12.78
C ALA A 21 4.56 -14.12 -14.12
N SER A 22 3.52 -14.77 -14.66
CA SER A 22 3.62 -15.49 -15.93
C SER A 22 3.75 -14.58 -17.15
N GLU A 23 3.29 -13.32 -17.06
CA GLU A 23 3.18 -12.41 -18.20
C GLU A 23 3.98 -11.13 -18.02
N HIS A 24 4.49 -10.85 -16.83
CA HIS A 24 5.09 -9.56 -16.47
C HIS A 24 6.39 -9.72 -15.68
N GLU A 25 7.29 -8.76 -15.85
CA GLU A 25 8.47 -8.60 -15.00
C GLU A 25 8.08 -7.87 -13.73
N LEU A 26 8.33 -8.49 -12.56
CA LEU A 26 7.89 -7.97 -11.28
C LEU A 26 9.06 -7.54 -10.42
N VAL A 27 8.93 -6.37 -9.83
CA VAL A 27 9.82 -5.85 -8.80
C VAL A 27 8.99 -5.47 -7.59
N ALA A 28 9.38 -5.90 -6.41
CA ALA A 28 8.81 -5.45 -5.15
C ALA A 28 9.69 -4.40 -4.48
N VAL A 29 9.08 -3.44 -3.81
CA VAL A 29 9.69 -2.62 -2.77
C VAL A 29 8.99 -2.91 -1.46
N ASP A 30 9.75 -3.34 -0.44
CA ASP A 30 9.21 -3.66 0.87
C ASP A 30 10.25 -3.32 1.95
N SER A 31 9.83 -2.75 3.05
CA SER A 31 10.72 -2.44 4.18
C SER A 31 11.06 -3.67 5.03
N LEU A 32 10.33 -4.77 4.82
CA LEU A 32 10.42 -6.00 5.62
C LEU A 32 10.32 -5.75 7.12
N ASN A 33 9.44 -4.82 7.51
CA ASN A 33 9.21 -4.49 8.91
C ASN A 33 8.97 -5.76 9.74
N ALA A 34 9.77 -5.98 10.77
CA ALA A 34 9.74 -7.19 11.59
C ALA A 34 8.37 -7.45 12.26
N GLN A 35 7.57 -6.41 12.46
CA GLN A 35 6.22 -6.52 12.99
C GLN A 35 5.27 -7.26 12.03
N VAL A 36 5.50 -7.11 10.73
CA VAL A 36 4.69 -7.74 9.67
C VAL A 36 5.35 -9.03 9.18
N HIS A 37 6.67 -9.00 9.05
CA HIS A 37 7.47 -10.10 8.49
C HIS A 37 8.28 -10.82 9.55
N GLN A 38 7.66 -11.75 10.31
CA GLN A 38 8.37 -12.59 11.28
C GLN A 38 9.46 -13.46 10.63
N HIS A 39 9.31 -13.79 9.34
CA HIS A 39 10.24 -14.56 8.53
C HIS A 39 10.55 -13.82 7.22
N ALA A 40 11.31 -12.72 7.32
CA ALA A 40 11.59 -11.82 6.19
C ALA A 40 12.25 -12.54 4.99
N GLU A 41 13.22 -13.42 5.24
CA GLU A 41 13.87 -14.21 4.18
C GLU A 41 12.88 -15.07 3.39
N ALA A 42 11.99 -15.77 4.10
CA ALA A 42 10.98 -16.59 3.46
C ALA A 42 9.94 -15.75 2.69
N ALA A 43 9.67 -14.52 3.13
CA ALA A 43 8.79 -13.59 2.41
C ALA A 43 9.43 -13.12 1.09
N VAL A 44 10.73 -12.83 1.11
CA VAL A 44 11.51 -12.47 -0.08
C VAL A 44 11.57 -13.65 -1.06
N GLN A 45 11.88 -14.85 -0.58
CA GLN A 45 11.99 -16.06 -1.43
C GLN A 45 10.68 -16.44 -2.13
N ARG A 46 9.55 -16.12 -1.53
CA ARG A 46 8.22 -16.41 -2.10
C ARG A 46 7.78 -15.42 -3.18
N PHE A 47 8.40 -14.24 -3.24
CA PHE A 47 8.04 -13.26 -4.26
C PHE A 47 8.60 -13.69 -5.62
N PRO A 48 7.75 -13.81 -6.66
CA PRO A 48 8.17 -14.30 -7.98
C PRO A 48 8.80 -13.17 -8.81
N GLY A 49 9.91 -12.60 -8.35
CA GLY A 49 10.58 -11.47 -9.00
C GLY A 49 11.68 -10.92 -8.12
N GLN A 50 12.14 -9.72 -8.42
CA GLN A 50 13.15 -9.04 -7.61
C GLN A 50 12.51 -8.33 -6.42
N VAL A 51 13.11 -8.43 -5.23
CA VAL A 51 12.72 -7.64 -4.05
C VAL A 51 13.82 -6.63 -3.72
N VAL A 52 13.44 -5.37 -3.66
CA VAL A 52 14.26 -4.26 -3.18
C VAL A 52 13.83 -3.95 -1.75
N ILE A 53 14.76 -4.09 -0.80
CA ILE A 53 14.49 -3.80 0.60
C ILE A 53 14.68 -2.30 0.81
N ALA A 54 13.58 -1.56 0.90
CA ALA A 54 13.58 -0.10 1.05
C ALA A 54 12.26 0.42 1.61
N ASP A 55 12.30 1.64 2.15
CA ASP A 55 11.13 2.33 2.72
C ASP A 55 10.51 3.28 1.69
N VAL A 56 9.24 3.09 1.39
CA VAL A 56 8.47 3.91 0.44
C VAL A 56 8.30 5.36 0.88
N SER A 57 8.49 5.67 2.16
CA SER A 57 8.44 7.03 2.69
C SER A 57 9.70 7.85 2.40
N GLN A 58 10.75 7.22 1.88
CA GLN A 58 12.02 7.88 1.55
C GLN A 58 12.07 8.22 0.06
N ALA A 59 12.30 9.50 -0.27
CA ALA A 59 12.42 9.94 -1.66
C ALA A 59 13.56 9.21 -2.41
N SER A 60 14.68 8.96 -1.72
CA SER A 60 15.82 8.22 -2.28
C SER A 60 15.49 6.81 -2.75
N THR A 61 14.47 6.17 -2.17
CA THR A 61 13.97 4.87 -2.65
C THR A 61 13.48 4.98 -4.09
N TRP A 62 12.69 6.00 -4.37
CA TRP A 62 12.10 6.23 -5.69
C TRP A 62 13.11 6.72 -6.71
N ASP A 63 14.07 7.56 -6.28
CA ASP A 63 15.15 8.06 -7.13
C ASP A 63 16.10 6.95 -7.60
N ALA A 64 16.25 5.89 -6.80
CA ALA A 64 17.10 4.74 -7.12
C ALA A 64 16.40 3.70 -8.02
N LEU A 65 15.10 3.78 -8.20
CA LEU A 65 14.34 2.84 -9.02
C LEU A 65 14.37 3.22 -10.49
N PRO A 66 14.53 2.24 -11.40
CA PRO A 66 14.30 2.48 -12.82
C PRO A 66 12.81 2.69 -13.07
N GLY A 67 12.42 3.31 -14.18
CA GLY A 67 11.00 3.48 -14.52
C GLY A 67 10.25 2.15 -14.70
N PHE A 68 8.95 2.20 -14.46
CA PHE A 68 8.01 1.07 -14.60
C PHE A 68 6.82 1.46 -15.46
N ASP A 69 6.11 0.47 -15.99
CA ASP A 69 4.88 0.68 -16.76
C ASP A 69 3.65 0.81 -15.82
N VAL A 70 3.69 0.11 -14.69
CA VAL A 70 2.61 0.10 -13.68
C VAL A 70 3.21 0.11 -12.27
N VAL A 71 2.61 0.88 -11.39
CA VAL A 71 2.88 0.87 -9.94
C VAL A 71 1.63 0.36 -9.23
N VAL A 72 1.75 -0.77 -8.53
CA VAL A 72 0.74 -1.30 -7.61
C VAL A 72 1.17 -0.95 -6.18
N HIS A 73 0.56 0.08 -5.61
CA HIS A 73 0.93 0.60 -4.31
C HIS A 73 0.10 -0.04 -3.19
N LEU A 74 0.70 -1.01 -2.51
CA LEU A 74 0.10 -1.78 -1.41
C LEU A 74 0.80 -1.54 -0.07
N ALA A 75 1.97 -0.88 -0.07
CA ALA A 75 2.71 -0.58 1.14
C ALA A 75 1.89 0.34 2.04
N ALA A 76 1.63 -0.10 3.26
CA ALA A 76 0.90 0.66 4.26
C ALA A 76 1.24 0.17 5.67
N GLU A 77 1.26 1.09 6.61
CA GLU A 77 1.19 0.75 8.04
C GLU A 77 -0.27 0.53 8.41
N THR A 78 -0.54 -0.60 9.08
CA THR A 78 -1.88 -1.02 9.51
C THR A 78 -1.90 -1.29 11.00
N GLY A 79 -3.03 -1.13 11.62
CA GLY A 79 -3.20 -1.37 13.06
C GLY A 79 -3.77 -0.13 13.77
N THR A 80 -5.06 -0.19 14.11
CA THR A 80 -5.80 0.95 14.66
C THR A 80 -5.21 1.43 15.99
N ALA A 81 -4.86 0.53 16.90
CA ALA A 81 -4.31 0.91 18.21
C ALA A 81 -2.94 1.58 18.08
N GLN A 82 -2.05 1.02 17.25
CA GLN A 82 -0.70 1.57 17.05
C GLN A 82 -0.72 2.94 16.38
N SER A 83 -1.64 3.18 15.45
CA SER A 83 -1.74 4.49 14.79
C SER A 83 -1.97 5.64 15.77
N MET A 84 -2.53 5.38 16.94
CA MET A 84 -2.73 6.37 17.99
C MET A 84 -1.42 6.77 18.70
N TYR A 85 -0.47 5.85 18.80
CA TYR A 85 0.80 6.07 19.50
C TYR A 85 1.95 6.39 18.56
N GLU A 86 1.88 5.93 17.31
CA GLU A 86 2.91 6.07 16.28
C GLU A 86 2.42 6.86 15.05
N ALA A 87 1.55 7.85 15.27
CA ALA A 87 0.90 8.62 14.21
C ALA A 87 1.87 9.18 13.17
N GLY A 88 3.09 9.57 13.59
CA GLY A 88 4.15 10.06 12.69
C GLY A 88 4.58 9.01 11.67
N ARG A 89 4.80 7.76 12.09
CA ARG A 89 5.17 6.64 11.21
C ARG A 89 4.05 6.32 10.23
N TYR A 90 2.82 6.23 10.73
CA TYR A 90 1.65 5.98 9.88
C TYR A 90 1.46 7.06 8.82
N ARG A 91 1.66 8.34 9.20
CA ARG A 91 1.60 9.45 8.25
C ARG A 91 2.73 9.38 7.23
N ALA A 92 3.95 9.07 7.64
CA ALA A 92 5.10 8.97 6.75
C ALA A 92 4.86 7.88 5.69
N VAL A 93 4.45 6.67 6.10
CA VAL A 93 4.26 5.57 5.16
C VAL A 93 2.99 5.75 4.34
N ASN A 94 1.84 6.00 4.97
CA ASN A 94 0.54 5.98 4.27
C ASN A 94 0.27 7.26 3.49
N VAL A 95 0.76 8.41 3.92
CA VAL A 95 0.53 9.69 3.23
C VAL A 95 1.71 10.04 2.34
N GLU A 96 2.90 10.18 2.93
CA GLU A 96 4.08 10.58 2.17
C GLU A 96 4.52 9.49 1.19
N GLY A 97 4.52 8.21 1.61
CA GLY A 97 4.80 7.08 0.73
C GLY A 97 3.87 7.03 -0.48
N THR A 98 2.56 7.22 -0.28
CA THR A 98 1.60 7.29 -1.39
C THR A 98 1.83 8.51 -2.29
N ARG A 99 2.18 9.68 -1.71
CA ARG A 99 2.51 10.87 -2.48
C ARG A 99 3.74 10.64 -3.37
N LEU A 100 4.77 10.03 -2.82
CA LEU A 100 6.00 9.69 -3.55
C LEU A 100 5.73 8.65 -4.65
N ALA A 101 4.93 7.62 -4.36
CA ALA A 101 4.51 6.63 -5.35
C ALA A 101 3.78 7.28 -6.53
N ALA A 102 2.86 8.21 -6.25
CA ALA A 102 2.13 8.93 -7.28
C ALA A 102 3.04 9.85 -8.11
N ALA A 103 3.98 10.56 -7.47
CA ALA A 103 4.94 11.40 -8.16
C ALA A 103 5.88 10.58 -9.07
N ALA A 104 6.38 9.46 -8.59
CA ALA A 104 7.23 8.55 -9.36
C ALA A 104 6.46 7.95 -10.55
N ALA A 105 5.25 7.44 -10.34
CA ALA A 105 4.42 6.92 -11.41
C ALA A 105 4.17 7.98 -12.50
N ALA A 106 3.85 9.21 -12.10
CA ALA A 106 3.66 10.32 -13.02
C ALA A 106 4.95 10.65 -13.83
N SER A 107 6.11 10.65 -13.16
CA SER A 107 7.40 10.94 -13.83
C SER A 107 7.79 9.85 -14.84
N TRP A 108 7.37 8.61 -14.60
CA TRP A 108 7.63 7.47 -15.50
C TRP A 108 6.55 7.32 -16.59
N GLY A 109 5.45 8.07 -16.54
CA GLY A 109 4.29 7.84 -17.38
C GLY A 109 3.57 6.53 -17.07
N ALA A 110 3.74 6.00 -15.85
CA ALA A 110 3.19 4.74 -15.40
C ALA A 110 1.75 4.87 -14.93
N ALA A 111 0.97 3.80 -15.10
CA ALA A 111 -0.31 3.68 -14.42
C ALA A 111 -0.10 3.44 -12.91
N LEU A 112 -0.93 4.06 -12.06
CA LEU A 112 -0.91 3.85 -10.62
C LEU A 112 -2.20 3.17 -10.16
N VAL A 113 -2.05 2.05 -9.46
CA VAL A 113 -3.13 1.38 -8.73
C VAL A 113 -2.80 1.46 -7.24
N ALA A 114 -3.54 2.26 -6.49
CA ALA A 114 -3.36 2.39 -5.04
C ALA A 114 -4.49 1.68 -4.28
N LEU A 115 -4.11 0.81 -3.33
CA LEU A 115 -5.08 0.13 -2.48
C LEU A 115 -5.50 1.06 -1.34
N SER A 116 -6.80 1.36 -1.29
CA SER A 116 -7.40 2.13 -0.21
C SER A 116 -7.94 1.22 0.90
N SER A 117 -8.45 1.80 1.97
CA SER A 117 -9.02 1.09 3.11
C SER A 117 -10.55 1.00 3.03
N ARG A 118 -11.12 -0.11 3.51
CA ARG A 118 -12.56 -0.21 3.76
C ARG A 118 -13.07 0.87 4.72
N ALA A 119 -12.20 1.41 5.56
CA ALA A 119 -12.57 2.44 6.54
C ALA A 119 -13.01 3.77 5.89
N VAL A 120 -12.69 4.00 4.62
CA VAL A 120 -13.14 5.20 3.88
C VAL A 120 -14.66 5.22 3.66
N TYR A 121 -15.31 4.06 3.73
CA TYR A 121 -16.77 3.98 3.64
C TYR A 121 -17.48 4.45 4.93
N GLY A 122 -16.72 4.61 6.03
CA GLY A 122 -17.27 4.98 7.34
C GLY A 122 -18.10 3.87 7.95
N GLU A 123 -19.05 4.25 8.81
CA GLU A 123 -19.87 3.30 9.56
C GLU A 123 -21.07 2.75 8.78
N GLY A 124 -21.28 3.23 7.56
CA GLY A 124 -22.33 2.71 6.67
C GLY A 124 -23.68 3.43 6.78
N ARG A 125 -24.75 2.68 6.55
CA ARG A 125 -26.11 3.17 6.51
C ARG A 125 -26.75 3.09 7.90
N TYR A 126 -27.35 4.22 8.33
CA TYR A 126 -28.14 4.31 9.55
C TYR A 126 -29.62 4.55 9.23
N GLU A 127 -30.47 4.04 10.08
CA GLU A 127 -31.89 4.37 10.06
C GLU A 127 -32.23 5.24 11.28
N CYS A 128 -32.49 6.49 11.04
CA CYS A 128 -32.88 7.43 12.08
C CYS A 128 -34.39 7.51 12.15
N ARG A 129 -34.97 7.28 13.34
CA ARG A 129 -36.43 7.32 13.55
C ARG A 129 -37.05 8.66 13.14
N ARG A 130 -36.31 9.77 13.27
CA ARG A 130 -36.81 11.12 12.95
C ARG A 130 -36.57 11.53 11.51
N HIS A 131 -35.49 11.09 10.90
CA HIS A 131 -35.01 11.57 9.60
C HIS A 131 -34.90 10.49 8.52
N GLY A 132 -35.35 9.27 8.80
CA GLY A 132 -35.23 8.14 7.88
C GLY A 132 -33.78 7.70 7.67
N THR A 133 -33.50 7.07 6.53
CA THR A 133 -32.18 6.59 6.18
C THR A 133 -31.16 7.72 6.04
N ARG A 134 -30.00 7.58 6.68
CA ARG A 134 -28.86 8.49 6.62
C ARG A 134 -27.55 7.72 6.41
N PHE A 135 -26.56 8.40 5.86
CA PHE A 135 -25.21 7.90 5.68
C PHE A 135 -24.25 8.83 6.44
N GLY A 136 -23.33 8.23 7.23
CA GLY A 136 -22.35 8.95 8.07
C GLY A 136 -22.75 9.08 9.54
N ALA A 137 -21.75 9.31 10.39
CA ALA A 137 -21.83 9.19 11.84
C ALA A 137 -22.70 10.25 12.57
N ARG A 138 -23.15 11.31 11.91
CA ARG A 138 -23.92 12.40 12.52
C ARG A 138 -25.35 12.43 12.02
N CYS A 139 -26.14 11.51 12.50
CA CYS A 139 -27.56 11.46 12.14
C CYS A 139 -28.42 12.37 13.02
N CYS A 140 -28.09 12.51 14.29
CA CYS A 140 -28.83 13.32 15.24
C CYS A 140 -27.86 13.99 16.21
N PRO A 141 -27.96 15.29 16.48
CA PRO A 141 -27.28 15.93 17.58
C PRO A 141 -27.83 15.46 18.92
#